data_66bdb8382b14a91e7103592330574fb2
#
_entry.id   66bdb8382b14a91e7103592330574fb2
#
_cell.length_a   1.000
_cell.length_b   1.000
_cell.length_c   1.000
_cell.angle_alpha   90.00
_cell.angle_beta   90.00
_cell.angle_gamma   90.00
#
_symmetry.space_group_name_H-M   'P 1'
#
loop_
_entity.id
_entity.type
_entity.pdbx_description
1 polymer ?
#
loop_
_entity_poly.entity_id
_entity_poly.type
_entity_poly.pdbx_seq_one_letter_code
_entity_poly.pdbx_strand_id
1 'polypeptide(L)'
;YYSKNDSEKFPMNKIFNSFEEAVSDIPDNSTLMIDGFAGPGGTSQNLITALRNLGSKDLTVISNTAGLASVIGFGTLPGKTPVDIGILVENHQIKKVIASFPVSPSPSRPTAFEKAYAKHEVELELVPQGTLAERIRAGGAGIPAFFTPTGVGTTVSEGKEIREFQGKQYVLETALKADYALIRAYKSDKLGNLIYRGTSKNFNSVMVTAAATSIVEVDKIVNIGEIESSLIDTPLIYVDRIVEIKEN
;
A
#
# COMPACT_ATOMS: atom_id res chain seq x y z
N TYR A 1 17.93 -31.72 8.27
CA TYR A 1 18.79 -31.71 9.46
C TYR A 1 18.93 -30.27 9.93
N TYR A 2 18.06 -29.83 10.85
CA TYR A 2 18.23 -28.57 11.56
C TYR A 2 19.14 -28.81 12.75
N SER A 3 20.26 -28.08 12.86
CA SER A 3 21.12 -28.12 14.03
C SER A 3 20.45 -27.38 15.19
N LYS A 4 20.66 -27.85 16.43
CA LYS A 4 20.10 -27.23 17.65
C LYS A 4 20.56 -25.79 17.92
N ASN A 5 21.44 -25.22 17.09
CA ASN A 5 21.95 -23.85 17.23
C ASN A 5 21.21 -22.80 16.38
N ASP A 6 20.20 -23.21 15.58
CA ASP A 6 19.41 -22.27 14.78
C ASP A 6 18.23 -21.64 15.55
N SER A 7 18.02 -22.01 16.81
CA SER A 7 16.96 -21.45 17.67
C SER A 7 17.18 -19.99 18.09
N GLU A 8 18.34 -19.41 17.86
CA GLU A 8 18.64 -18.00 18.14
C GLU A 8 18.35 -17.05 16.97
N LYS A 9 17.95 -17.58 15.79
CA LYS A 9 17.67 -16.77 14.60
C LYS A 9 16.20 -16.40 14.37
N PHE A 10 15.28 -16.88 15.17
CA PHE A 10 13.88 -16.48 15.18
C PHE A 10 13.51 -16.10 16.61
N PRO A 11 13.65 -14.88 17.00
CA PRO A 11 12.49 -14.06 17.23
C PRO A 11 12.80 -12.58 17.04
N MET A 12 12.60 -12.06 15.91
CA MET A 12 12.38 -10.62 15.92
C MET A 12 10.98 -10.42 16.48
N ASN A 13 10.90 -9.72 17.61
CA ASN A 13 9.63 -9.22 18.09
C ASN A 13 9.09 -8.26 17.03
N LYS A 14 8.07 -8.68 16.29
CA LYS A 14 7.44 -7.89 15.24
C LYS A 14 6.41 -6.90 15.79
N ILE A 15 6.10 -6.98 17.08
CA ILE A 15 5.09 -6.15 17.73
C ILE A 15 5.71 -4.85 18.17
N PHE A 16 5.17 -3.75 17.68
CA PHE A 16 5.54 -2.38 18.03
C PHE A 16 4.48 -1.78 18.95
N ASN A 17 4.89 -0.90 19.86
CA ASN A 17 4.02 -0.35 20.90
C ASN A 17 3.21 0.86 20.42
N SER A 18 3.68 1.54 19.36
CA SER A 18 2.99 2.67 18.75
C SER A 18 3.21 2.74 17.24
N PHE A 19 2.35 3.48 16.57
CA PHE A 19 2.44 3.74 15.13
C PHE A 19 3.67 4.59 14.80
N GLU A 20 3.99 5.56 15.67
CA GLU A 20 5.17 6.44 15.54
C GLU A 20 6.47 5.64 15.60
N GLU A 21 6.57 4.69 16.56
CA GLU A 21 7.72 3.79 16.65
C GLU A 21 7.86 2.96 15.37
N ALA A 22 6.75 2.42 14.88
CA ALA A 22 6.76 1.53 13.72
C ALA A 22 7.17 2.22 12.40
N VAL A 23 7.00 3.53 12.26
CA VAL A 23 7.37 4.30 11.05
C VAL A 23 8.61 5.14 11.24
N SER A 24 9.23 5.17 12.43
CA SER A 24 10.25 6.13 12.85
C SER A 24 11.51 6.18 11.98
N ASP A 25 11.82 5.11 11.26
CA ASP A 25 13.00 4.97 10.40
C ASP A 25 12.70 5.12 8.91
N ILE A 26 11.51 5.57 8.52
CA ILE A 26 11.19 5.85 7.11
C ILE A 26 11.89 7.14 6.69
N PRO A 27 12.93 7.07 5.84
CA PRO A 27 13.68 8.25 5.44
C PRO A 27 13.01 9.03 4.32
N ASP A 28 13.50 10.23 4.06
CA ASP A 28 13.18 10.98 2.86
C ASP A 28 13.48 10.18 1.59
N ASN A 29 12.78 10.49 0.50
CA ASN A 29 12.90 9.84 -0.81
C ASN A 29 12.46 8.37 -0.85
N SER A 30 11.83 7.84 0.19
CA SER A 30 11.30 6.47 0.22
C SER A 30 10.17 6.27 -0.78
N THR A 31 10.10 5.07 -1.33
CA THR A 31 8.93 4.58 -2.07
C THR A 31 8.04 3.77 -1.14
N LEU A 32 6.76 4.12 -1.05
CA LEU A 32 5.79 3.46 -0.18
C LEU A 32 4.62 2.89 -0.98
N MET A 33 4.17 1.71 -0.59
CA MET A 33 2.87 1.16 -0.98
C MET A 33 1.86 1.42 0.12
N ILE A 34 0.78 2.13 -0.20
CA ILE A 34 -0.28 2.48 0.76
C ILE A 34 -1.61 2.24 0.07
N ASP A 35 -2.43 1.34 0.62
CA ASP A 35 -3.73 1.08 0.02
C ASP A 35 -4.70 2.26 0.21
N GLY A 36 -5.33 2.65 -0.87
CA GLY A 36 -6.35 3.69 -0.92
C GLY A 36 -7.63 3.23 -1.62
N PHE A 37 -7.87 1.90 -1.77
CA PHE A 37 -9.05 1.39 -2.44
C PHE A 37 -10.25 1.33 -1.50
N ALA A 38 -11.33 1.99 -1.88
CA ALA A 38 -12.68 1.87 -1.30
C ALA A 38 -12.82 2.22 0.19
N GLY A 39 -12.03 3.14 0.72
CA GLY A 39 -12.33 3.79 1.98
C GLY A 39 -11.60 3.23 3.21
N PRO A 40 -11.96 3.73 4.40
CA PRO A 40 -11.14 3.61 5.61
C PRO A 40 -10.99 2.19 6.15
N GLY A 41 -11.87 1.27 5.81
CA GLY A 41 -11.78 -0.12 6.27
C GLY A 41 -10.58 -0.91 5.76
N GLY A 42 -9.98 -0.48 4.64
CA GLY A 42 -8.78 -1.09 4.05
C GLY A 42 -7.55 -0.19 4.07
N THR A 43 -7.66 1.02 4.60
CA THR A 43 -6.59 2.01 4.63
C THR A 43 -5.94 2.05 6.00
N SER A 44 -4.62 2.05 6.04
CA SER A 44 -3.81 2.10 7.27
C SER A 44 -3.74 3.52 7.85
N GLN A 45 -4.87 4.03 8.35
CA GLN A 45 -5.07 5.42 8.72
C GLN A 45 -4.14 5.90 9.83
N ASN A 46 -3.88 5.05 10.83
CA ASN A 46 -3.01 5.41 11.95
C ASN A 46 -1.54 5.48 11.51
N LEU A 47 -1.08 4.53 10.69
CA LEU A 47 0.26 4.54 10.12
C LEU A 47 0.47 5.74 9.19
N ILE A 48 -0.53 6.10 8.37
CA ILE A 48 -0.48 7.30 7.53
C ILE A 48 -0.38 8.56 8.39
N THR A 49 -1.13 8.62 9.49
CA THR A 49 -1.09 9.75 10.43
C THR A 49 0.28 9.85 11.11
N ALA A 50 0.85 8.72 11.53
CA ALA A 50 2.18 8.67 12.13
C ALA A 50 3.27 9.10 11.12
N LEU A 51 3.18 8.65 9.86
CA LEU A 51 4.10 9.07 8.78
C LEU A 51 3.97 10.57 8.49
N ARG A 52 2.74 11.11 8.51
CA ARG A 52 2.55 12.56 8.39
C ARG A 52 3.28 13.31 9.50
N ASN A 53 3.17 12.85 10.74
CA ASN A 53 3.79 13.47 11.90
C ASN A 53 5.31 13.31 11.91
N LEU A 54 5.84 12.20 11.40
CA LEU A 54 7.28 11.98 11.19
C LEU A 54 7.87 13.04 10.26
N GLY A 55 7.13 13.39 9.20
CA GLY A 55 7.50 14.49 8.31
C GLY A 55 8.50 14.14 7.23
N SER A 56 8.77 12.86 6.95
CA SER A 56 9.61 12.41 5.82
C SER A 56 9.12 13.00 4.50
N LYS A 57 10.03 13.45 3.66
CA LYS A 57 9.75 14.23 2.43
C LYS A 57 10.16 13.49 1.16
N ASP A 58 9.75 14.07 0.04
CA ASP A 58 10.08 13.59 -1.30
C ASP A 58 9.67 12.13 -1.54
N LEU A 59 8.57 11.72 -0.92
CA LEU A 59 8.05 10.37 -0.98
C LEU A 59 7.45 10.06 -2.35
N THR A 60 7.70 8.84 -2.84
CA THR A 60 6.93 8.26 -3.95
C THR A 60 5.88 7.30 -3.37
N VAL A 61 4.60 7.54 -3.64
CA VAL A 61 3.52 6.72 -3.11
C VAL A 61 2.84 5.95 -4.23
N ILE A 62 2.79 4.63 -4.09
CA ILE A 62 2.06 3.69 -4.95
C ILE A 62 0.74 3.38 -4.24
N SER A 63 -0.38 3.79 -4.84
CA SER A 63 -1.71 3.62 -4.26
C SER A 63 -2.77 3.48 -5.36
N ASN A 64 -3.92 2.90 -5.05
CA ASN A 64 -5.01 2.84 -6.04
C ASN A 64 -5.57 4.23 -6.35
N THR A 65 -5.68 5.10 -5.34
CA THR A 65 -6.15 6.48 -5.48
C THR A 65 -5.09 7.47 -5.00
N ALA A 66 -5.21 8.72 -5.41
CA ALA A 66 -4.31 9.79 -4.96
C ALA A 66 -4.86 10.58 -3.75
N GLY A 67 -5.69 9.93 -2.92
CA GLY A 67 -6.33 10.56 -1.76
C GLY A 67 -7.73 11.08 -2.07
N LEU A 68 -8.74 10.29 -1.77
CA LEU A 68 -10.16 10.60 -2.01
C LEU A 68 -10.96 10.73 -0.72
N ALA A 69 -10.39 10.41 0.43
CA ALA A 69 -11.11 10.33 1.70
C ALA A 69 -11.84 11.63 2.07
N SER A 70 -11.22 12.78 1.85
CA SER A 70 -11.81 14.10 2.11
C SER A 70 -13.02 14.42 1.23
N VAL A 71 -13.16 13.76 0.08
CA VAL A 71 -14.21 14.03 -0.91
C VAL A 71 -15.34 13.01 -0.85
N ILE A 72 -15.01 11.74 -0.71
CA ILE A 72 -15.96 10.63 -0.81
C ILE A 72 -16.50 10.21 0.55
N GLY A 73 -15.69 10.26 1.60
CA GLY A 73 -16.06 9.87 2.96
C GLY A 73 -16.51 8.40 3.13
N PHE A 74 -16.23 7.53 2.16
CA PHE A 74 -16.66 6.13 2.15
C PHE A 74 -16.21 5.37 3.40
N GLY A 75 -17.16 4.71 4.07
CA GLY A 75 -16.88 3.85 5.22
C GLY A 75 -16.36 4.60 6.45
N THR A 76 -16.39 5.94 6.45
CA THR A 76 -16.03 6.74 7.62
C THR A 76 -17.13 6.63 8.67
N LEU A 77 -16.76 6.28 9.89
CA LEU A 77 -17.69 6.28 11.01
C LEU A 77 -18.21 7.70 11.28
N PRO A 78 -19.47 7.84 11.74
CA PRO A 78 -20.03 9.14 12.12
C PRO A 78 -19.10 9.89 13.10
N GLY A 79 -18.80 11.16 12.82
CA GLY A 79 -17.94 12.00 13.65
C GLY A 79 -16.43 11.74 13.52
N LYS A 80 -16.00 10.82 12.64
CA LYS A 80 -14.57 10.62 12.33
C LYS A 80 -14.20 11.34 11.02
N THR A 81 -13.01 11.90 10.99
CA THR A 81 -12.43 12.43 9.74
C THR A 81 -11.76 11.28 8.99
N PRO A 82 -12.10 11.04 7.73
CA PRO A 82 -11.44 10.01 6.94
C PRO A 82 -9.98 10.40 6.66
N VAL A 83 -9.07 9.45 6.77
CA VAL A 83 -7.64 9.62 6.54
C VAL A 83 -7.19 8.70 5.42
N ASP A 84 -6.48 9.26 4.45
CA ASP A 84 -5.73 8.56 3.42
C ASP A 84 -4.48 9.35 3.03
N ILE A 85 -3.82 9.01 1.93
CA ILE A 85 -2.60 9.69 1.47
C ILE A 85 -2.80 11.19 1.17
N GLY A 86 -4.02 11.67 1.08
CA GLY A 86 -4.34 13.09 0.89
C GLY A 86 -3.72 13.96 1.97
N ILE A 87 -3.65 13.50 3.22
CA ILE A 87 -3.01 14.28 4.31
C ILE A 87 -1.50 14.40 4.14
N LEU A 88 -0.84 13.45 3.47
CA LEU A 88 0.59 13.53 3.14
C LEU A 88 0.85 14.53 2.00
N VAL A 89 -0.08 14.62 1.04
CA VAL A 89 -0.04 15.63 -0.03
C VAL A 89 -0.22 17.02 0.57
N GLU A 90 -1.23 17.22 1.45
CA GLU A 90 -1.47 18.48 2.14
C GLU A 90 -0.27 18.93 2.98
N ASN A 91 0.50 17.97 3.53
CA ASN A 91 1.71 18.25 4.31
C ASN A 91 2.99 18.35 3.45
N HIS A 92 2.88 18.42 2.10
CA HIS A 92 4.01 18.54 1.16
C HIS A 92 5.10 17.45 1.35
N GLN A 93 4.69 16.21 1.63
CA GLN A 93 5.59 15.08 1.83
C GLN A 93 5.76 14.23 0.56
N ILE A 94 4.82 14.32 -0.39
CA ILE A 94 4.80 13.48 -1.60
C ILE A 94 5.33 14.25 -2.79
N LYS A 95 6.36 13.70 -3.47
CA LYS A 95 6.85 14.21 -4.77
C LYS A 95 6.20 13.53 -5.97
N LYS A 96 5.81 12.26 -5.83
CA LYS A 96 5.22 11.46 -6.93
C LYS A 96 4.15 10.51 -6.41
N VAL A 97 3.05 10.41 -7.15
CA VAL A 97 2.03 9.39 -6.95
C VAL A 97 1.97 8.47 -8.17
N ILE A 98 1.97 7.15 -7.94
CA ILE A 98 1.68 6.13 -8.94
C ILE A 98 0.30 5.58 -8.62
N ALA A 99 -0.71 5.88 -9.44
CA ALA A 99 -2.10 5.57 -9.11
C ALA A 99 -2.96 5.25 -10.33
N SER A 100 -4.09 4.60 -10.06
CA SER A 100 -5.08 4.26 -11.10
C SER A 100 -6.22 5.26 -11.16
N PHE A 101 -6.59 5.84 -10.03
CA PHE A 101 -7.72 6.75 -9.92
C PHE A 101 -7.34 8.02 -9.11
N PRO A 102 -6.65 8.99 -9.76
CA PRO A 102 -6.12 10.16 -9.07
C PRO A 102 -7.09 11.34 -8.97
N VAL A 103 -8.31 11.21 -9.48
CA VAL A 103 -9.25 12.33 -9.63
C VAL A 103 -10.46 12.22 -8.71
N SER A 104 -10.99 13.37 -8.32
CA SER A 104 -12.28 13.44 -7.62
C SER A 104 -13.43 13.03 -8.54
N PRO A 105 -14.43 12.31 -8.04
CA PRO A 105 -15.67 12.05 -8.78
C PRO A 105 -16.51 13.34 -9.00
N SER A 106 -16.14 14.44 -8.37
CA SER A 106 -16.81 15.73 -8.51
C SER A 106 -15.81 16.84 -8.86
N PRO A 107 -15.87 17.42 -10.07
CA PRO A 107 -14.98 18.51 -10.47
C PRO A 107 -15.06 19.75 -9.56
N SER A 108 -16.20 19.95 -8.88
CA SER A 108 -16.39 21.08 -7.95
C SER A 108 -15.71 20.87 -6.58
N ARG A 109 -15.21 19.65 -6.32
CA ARG A 109 -14.53 19.30 -5.06
C ARG A 109 -13.19 18.63 -5.35
N PRO A 110 -12.19 19.37 -5.87
CA PRO A 110 -10.88 18.81 -6.15
C PRO A 110 -10.18 18.35 -4.86
N THR A 111 -9.49 17.21 -4.95
CA THR A 111 -8.68 16.64 -3.87
C THR A 111 -7.44 17.49 -3.60
N ALA A 112 -6.72 17.19 -2.51
CA ALA A 112 -5.41 17.79 -2.24
C ALA A 112 -4.42 17.49 -3.38
N PHE A 113 -4.45 16.23 -3.90
CA PHE A 113 -3.61 15.82 -5.02
C PHE A 113 -3.89 16.63 -6.30
N GLU A 114 -5.16 16.79 -6.71
CA GLU A 114 -5.50 17.55 -7.92
C GLU A 114 -5.04 19.02 -7.82
N LYS A 115 -5.14 19.62 -6.63
CA LYS A 115 -4.65 20.98 -6.39
C LYS A 115 -3.12 21.09 -6.49
N ALA A 116 -2.40 20.12 -5.90
CA ALA A 116 -0.94 20.08 -5.94
C ALA A 116 -0.43 19.74 -7.36
N TYR A 117 -1.07 18.80 -8.06
CA TYR A 117 -0.76 18.45 -9.44
C TYR A 117 -0.92 19.62 -10.41
N ALA A 118 -2.00 20.38 -10.28
CA ALA A 118 -2.25 21.58 -11.09
C ALA A 118 -1.19 22.67 -10.91
N LYS A 119 -0.49 22.66 -9.77
CA LYS A 119 0.63 23.58 -9.47
C LYS A 119 2.00 22.99 -9.78
N HIS A 120 2.07 21.78 -10.33
CA HIS A 120 3.31 21.04 -10.56
C HIS A 120 4.13 20.74 -9.29
N GLU A 121 3.47 20.65 -8.14
CA GLU A 121 4.08 20.31 -6.85
C GLU A 121 4.22 18.79 -6.66
N VAL A 122 3.42 17.98 -7.36
CA VAL A 122 3.44 16.50 -7.30
C VAL A 122 3.36 15.92 -8.70
N GLU A 123 4.17 14.90 -8.97
CA GLU A 123 4.15 14.14 -10.23
C GLU A 123 3.10 13.02 -10.19
N LEU A 124 2.59 12.66 -11.37
CA LEU A 124 1.68 11.52 -11.55
C LEU A 124 2.22 10.51 -12.55
N GLU A 125 2.24 9.25 -12.15
CA GLU A 125 2.29 8.12 -13.07
C GLU A 125 0.93 7.42 -13.06
N LEU A 126 0.16 7.62 -14.14
CA LEU A 126 -1.16 7.00 -14.28
C LEU A 126 -1.01 5.56 -14.78
N VAL A 127 -1.55 4.60 -14.02
CA VAL A 127 -1.47 3.17 -14.34
C VAL A 127 -2.88 2.56 -14.32
N PRO A 128 -3.34 1.86 -15.35
CA PRO A 128 -4.62 1.15 -15.30
C PRO A 128 -4.68 0.20 -14.10
N GLN A 129 -5.83 0.13 -13.42
CA GLN A 129 -5.94 -0.55 -12.12
C GLN A 129 -5.49 -2.03 -12.14
N GLY A 130 -5.92 -2.79 -13.14
CA GLY A 130 -5.48 -4.18 -13.28
C GLY A 130 -3.97 -4.29 -13.52
N THR A 131 -3.40 -3.36 -14.31
CA THR A 131 -1.95 -3.28 -14.54
C THR A 131 -1.21 -2.89 -13.26
N LEU A 132 -1.74 -1.96 -12.46
CA LEU A 132 -1.18 -1.59 -11.16
C LEU A 132 -1.11 -2.81 -10.23
N ALA A 133 -2.22 -3.54 -10.09
CA ALA A 133 -2.28 -4.74 -9.28
C ALA A 133 -1.26 -5.79 -9.74
N GLU A 134 -1.15 -6.02 -11.06
CA GLU A 134 -0.22 -7.00 -11.61
C GLU A 134 1.24 -6.56 -11.50
N ARG A 135 1.56 -5.27 -11.68
CA ARG A 135 2.92 -4.72 -11.47
C ARG A 135 3.38 -4.92 -10.02
N ILE A 136 2.48 -4.71 -9.04
CA ILE A 136 2.75 -4.95 -7.61
C ILE A 136 2.93 -6.46 -7.38
N ARG A 137 2.01 -7.30 -7.88
CA ARG A 137 2.11 -8.77 -7.75
C ARG A 137 3.41 -9.30 -8.35
N ALA A 138 3.78 -8.82 -9.54
CA ALA A 138 5.04 -9.19 -10.19
C ALA A 138 6.25 -8.81 -9.33
N GLY A 139 6.24 -7.63 -8.69
CA GLY A 139 7.27 -7.16 -7.77
C GLY A 139 7.46 -8.11 -6.59
N GLY A 140 6.36 -8.52 -5.96
CA GLY A 140 6.37 -9.49 -4.85
C GLY A 140 6.80 -10.90 -5.27
N ALA A 141 6.50 -11.31 -6.50
CA ALA A 141 6.87 -12.61 -7.05
C ALA A 141 8.28 -12.66 -7.67
N GLY A 142 9.02 -11.55 -7.70
CA GLY A 142 10.34 -11.49 -8.34
C GLY A 142 10.30 -11.51 -9.88
N ILE A 143 9.12 -11.28 -10.49
CA ILE A 143 8.95 -11.17 -11.94
C ILE A 143 9.30 -9.74 -12.36
N PRO A 144 10.31 -9.51 -13.20
CA PRO A 144 10.78 -8.14 -13.50
C PRO A 144 9.83 -7.35 -14.39
N ALA A 145 9.11 -8.03 -15.30
CA ALA A 145 8.22 -7.41 -16.27
C ALA A 145 7.25 -8.44 -16.84
N PHE A 146 6.17 -7.96 -17.46
CA PHE A 146 5.18 -8.78 -18.16
C PHE A 146 4.53 -7.98 -19.31
N PHE A 147 3.88 -8.68 -20.24
CA PHE A 147 3.13 -8.06 -21.31
C PHE A 147 1.63 -8.07 -21.01
N THR A 148 0.96 -6.94 -21.25
CA THR A 148 -0.50 -6.78 -21.09
C THR A 148 -1.11 -6.08 -22.31
N PRO A 149 -2.34 -6.44 -22.73
CA PRO A 149 -3.02 -5.72 -23.80
C PRO A 149 -3.61 -4.38 -23.32
N THR A 150 -3.67 -4.16 -21.99
CA THR A 150 -4.28 -2.97 -21.40
C THR A 150 -3.41 -1.74 -21.66
N GLY A 151 -4.00 -0.71 -22.23
CA GLY A 151 -3.32 0.56 -22.51
C GLY A 151 -2.63 0.62 -23.88
N VAL A 152 -2.60 -0.45 -24.69
CA VAL A 152 -2.07 -0.41 -26.06
C VAL A 152 -2.82 0.65 -26.88
N GLY A 153 -2.06 1.51 -27.60
CA GLY A 153 -2.62 2.58 -28.43
C GLY A 153 -3.13 3.79 -27.66
N THR A 154 -2.84 3.87 -26.35
CA THR A 154 -3.13 5.05 -25.52
C THR A 154 -1.83 5.69 -25.02
N THR A 155 -1.93 6.85 -24.39
CA THR A 155 -0.79 7.55 -23.77
C THR A 155 -0.04 6.68 -22.73
N VAL A 156 -0.71 5.69 -22.13
CA VAL A 156 -0.10 4.74 -21.19
C VAL A 156 0.97 3.87 -21.85
N SER A 157 0.87 3.61 -23.16
CA SER A 157 1.83 2.79 -23.91
C SER A 157 2.96 3.59 -24.57
N GLU A 158 2.94 4.92 -24.51
CA GLU A 158 3.97 5.77 -25.11
C GLU A 158 5.35 5.48 -24.49
N GLY A 159 6.35 5.29 -25.35
CA GLY A 159 7.72 4.99 -24.96
C GLY A 159 7.97 3.58 -24.42
N LYS A 160 6.94 2.72 -24.35
CA LYS A 160 7.07 1.33 -23.90
C LYS A 160 7.20 0.35 -25.07
N GLU A 161 7.86 -0.78 -24.84
CA GLU A 161 7.96 -1.86 -25.83
C GLU A 161 6.57 -2.43 -26.13
N ILE A 162 6.24 -2.54 -27.43
CA ILE A 162 5.04 -3.21 -27.91
C ILE A 162 5.45 -4.51 -28.60
N ARG A 163 4.80 -5.61 -28.27
CA ARG A 163 5.01 -6.92 -28.89
C ARG A 163 3.70 -7.56 -29.29
N GLU A 164 3.69 -8.24 -30.41
CA GLU A 164 2.54 -9.00 -30.88
C GLU A 164 2.63 -10.47 -30.44
N PHE A 165 1.53 -10.99 -29.89
CA PHE A 165 1.33 -12.40 -29.60
C PHE A 165 -0.01 -12.84 -30.20
N GLN A 166 0.02 -13.84 -31.07
CA GLN A 166 -1.19 -14.42 -31.68
C GLN A 166 -2.09 -13.37 -32.34
N GLY A 167 -1.50 -12.40 -33.09
CA GLY A 167 -2.25 -11.34 -33.78
C GLY A 167 -2.79 -10.21 -32.91
N LYS A 168 -2.41 -10.17 -31.61
CA LYS A 168 -2.83 -9.14 -30.67
C LYS A 168 -1.62 -8.43 -30.08
N GLN A 169 -1.69 -7.11 -30.02
CA GLN A 169 -0.62 -6.27 -29.45
C GLN A 169 -0.70 -6.21 -27.92
N TYR A 170 0.49 -6.16 -27.31
CA TYR A 170 0.70 -6.06 -25.88
C TYR A 170 1.79 -5.03 -25.58
N VAL A 171 1.64 -4.33 -24.48
CA VAL A 171 2.64 -3.39 -23.96
C VAL A 171 3.43 -4.04 -22.83
N LEU A 172 4.73 -3.80 -22.78
CA LEU A 172 5.59 -4.24 -21.69
C LEU A 172 5.37 -3.35 -20.46
N GLU A 173 5.08 -3.96 -19.32
CA GLU A 173 4.98 -3.31 -18.01
C GLU A 173 6.03 -3.88 -17.06
N THR A 174 6.72 -2.98 -16.35
CA THR A 174 7.72 -3.37 -15.34
C THR A 174 7.08 -3.54 -13.98
N ALA A 175 7.65 -4.44 -13.17
CA ALA A 175 7.21 -4.66 -11.80
C ALA A 175 7.35 -3.40 -10.93
N LEU A 176 6.50 -3.28 -9.92
CA LEU A 176 6.62 -2.27 -8.87
C LEU A 176 7.10 -2.92 -7.57
N LYS A 177 8.08 -2.29 -6.95
CA LYS A 177 8.57 -2.59 -5.60
C LYS A 177 8.59 -1.32 -4.78
N ALA A 178 8.55 -1.45 -3.47
CA ALA A 178 8.65 -0.33 -2.53
C ALA A 178 9.67 -0.62 -1.43
N ASP A 179 10.13 0.45 -0.78
CA ASP A 179 10.95 0.34 0.42
C ASP A 179 10.08 -0.06 1.60
N TYR A 180 8.88 0.53 1.69
CA TYR A 180 7.91 0.24 2.76
C TYR A 180 6.52 -0.01 2.20
N ALA A 181 5.73 -0.84 2.92
CA ALA A 181 4.29 -0.95 2.73
C ALA A 181 3.56 -0.66 4.05
N LEU A 182 2.59 0.24 4.01
CA LEU A 182 1.70 0.53 5.13
C LEU A 182 0.38 -0.21 4.91
N ILE A 183 0.15 -1.26 5.67
CA ILE A 183 -0.89 -2.26 5.43
C ILE A 183 -1.95 -2.21 6.54
N ARG A 184 -3.20 -2.44 6.17
CA ARG A 184 -4.32 -2.61 7.07
C ARG A 184 -4.81 -4.06 7.03
N ALA A 185 -4.83 -4.74 8.18
CA ALA A 185 -5.43 -6.07 8.31
C ALA A 185 -6.42 -6.11 9.48
N TYR A 186 -7.23 -7.18 9.55
CA TYR A 186 -8.18 -7.36 10.65
C TYR A 186 -7.51 -7.94 11.88
N LYS A 187 -6.80 -9.07 11.70
CA LYS A 187 -6.08 -9.75 12.78
C LYS A 187 -4.69 -10.14 12.35
N SER A 188 -3.78 -10.17 13.32
CA SER A 188 -2.48 -10.82 13.22
C SER A 188 -2.25 -11.75 14.39
N ASP A 189 -1.57 -12.87 14.20
CA ASP A 189 -0.92 -13.51 15.33
C ASP A 189 0.43 -12.84 15.64
N LYS A 190 1.06 -13.24 16.74
CA LYS A 190 2.35 -12.66 17.18
C LYS A 190 3.52 -12.92 16.21
N LEU A 191 3.37 -13.86 15.28
CA LEU A 191 4.35 -14.16 14.24
C LEU A 191 4.16 -13.29 12.99
N GLY A 192 2.97 -12.72 12.78
CA GLY A 192 2.65 -11.92 11.60
C GLY A 192 1.80 -12.62 10.55
N ASN A 193 1.14 -13.73 10.87
CA ASN A 193 0.12 -14.27 10.00
C ASN A 193 -1.12 -13.37 10.03
N LEU A 194 -1.61 -12.95 8.84
CA LEU A 194 -2.68 -11.98 8.73
C LEU A 194 -3.99 -12.60 8.23
N ILE A 195 -5.09 -12.06 8.75
CA ILE A 195 -6.45 -12.20 8.21
C ILE A 195 -6.97 -10.82 7.85
N TYR A 196 -7.55 -10.68 6.67
CA TYR A 196 -8.31 -9.49 6.28
C TYR A 196 -9.81 -9.69 6.51
N ARG A 197 -10.56 -8.59 6.58
CA ARG A 197 -12.00 -8.61 6.77
C ARG A 197 -12.70 -7.83 5.66
N GLY A 198 -13.61 -8.53 4.96
CA GLY A 198 -14.40 -7.91 3.89
C GLY A 198 -13.52 -7.30 2.80
N THR A 199 -13.80 -6.06 2.43
CA THR A 199 -13.10 -5.34 1.35
C THR A 199 -11.70 -4.86 1.74
N SER A 200 -11.30 -4.97 3.01
CA SER A 200 -9.96 -4.54 3.46
C SER A 200 -8.82 -5.38 2.89
N LYS A 201 -9.11 -6.57 2.34
CA LYS A 201 -8.10 -7.38 1.66
C LYS A 201 -7.53 -6.66 0.44
N ASN A 202 -8.37 -6.14 -0.45
CA ASN A 202 -8.09 -5.35 -1.65
C ASN A 202 -6.60 -5.37 -2.10
N PHE A 203 -5.91 -4.23 -2.18
CA PHE A 203 -4.49 -4.15 -2.53
C PHE A 203 -3.54 -4.53 -1.38
N ASN A 204 -4.01 -4.52 -0.10
CA ASN A 204 -3.17 -4.83 1.05
C ASN A 204 -2.44 -6.18 0.89
N SER A 205 -3.16 -7.21 0.43
CA SER A 205 -2.63 -8.57 0.30
C SER A 205 -1.54 -8.74 -0.75
N VAL A 206 -1.48 -7.87 -1.75
CA VAL A 206 -0.40 -7.90 -2.76
C VAL A 206 0.71 -6.91 -2.44
N MET A 207 0.39 -5.74 -1.89
CA MET A 207 1.38 -4.72 -1.50
C MET A 207 2.34 -5.23 -0.43
N VAL A 208 1.83 -5.97 0.56
CA VAL A 208 2.65 -6.58 1.62
C VAL A 208 3.75 -7.48 1.10
N THR A 209 3.58 -8.07 -0.08
CA THR A 209 4.58 -8.99 -0.69
C THR A 209 5.65 -8.27 -1.49
N ALA A 210 5.45 -7.00 -1.84
CA ALA A 210 6.25 -6.26 -2.81
C ALA A 210 7.09 -5.13 -2.19
N ALA A 211 7.11 -5.02 -0.87
CA ALA A 211 7.94 -4.07 -0.13
C ALA A 211 9.12 -4.75 0.57
N ALA A 212 10.20 -3.99 0.78
CA ALA A 212 11.35 -4.45 1.56
C ALA A 212 11.01 -4.53 3.06
N THR A 213 10.19 -3.60 3.57
CA THR A 213 9.69 -3.61 4.95
C THR A 213 8.18 -3.40 4.93
N SER A 214 7.43 -4.32 5.53
CA SER A 214 5.99 -4.20 5.68
C SER A 214 5.60 -3.84 7.12
N ILE A 215 4.76 -2.82 7.27
CA ILE A 215 4.25 -2.32 8.55
C ILE A 215 2.74 -2.47 8.53
N VAL A 216 2.21 -3.23 9.48
CA VAL A 216 0.79 -3.61 9.49
C VAL A 216 0.09 -3.07 10.72
N GLU A 217 -0.99 -2.32 10.54
CA GLU A 217 -1.92 -2.01 11.61
C GLU A 217 -3.07 -3.02 11.62
N VAL A 218 -3.45 -3.51 12.79
CA VAL A 218 -4.49 -4.52 12.95
C VAL A 218 -5.48 -4.14 14.06
N ASP A 219 -6.73 -4.63 13.95
CA ASP A 219 -7.71 -4.47 15.02
C ASP A 219 -7.33 -5.30 16.25
N LYS A 220 -6.70 -6.47 16.04
CA LYS A 220 -6.37 -7.38 17.13
C LYS A 220 -5.14 -8.23 16.85
N ILE A 221 -4.25 -8.30 17.84
CA ILE A 221 -3.16 -9.27 17.91
C ILE A 221 -3.61 -10.45 18.77
N VAL A 222 -3.49 -11.66 18.24
CA VAL A 222 -3.86 -12.91 18.93
C VAL A 222 -2.63 -13.79 19.17
N ASN A 223 -2.76 -14.83 20.01
CA ASN A 223 -1.65 -15.73 20.27
C ASN A 223 -1.37 -16.64 19.07
N ILE A 224 -0.16 -17.18 19.02
CA ILE A 224 0.24 -18.16 18.01
C ILE A 224 -0.67 -19.39 18.12
N GLY A 225 -1.22 -19.81 16.98
CA GLY A 225 -2.15 -20.93 16.89
C GLY A 225 -3.62 -20.59 17.10
N GLU A 226 -3.96 -19.33 17.44
CA GLU A 226 -5.37 -18.88 17.50
C GLU A 226 -5.96 -18.52 16.13
N ILE A 227 -5.11 -18.35 15.11
CA ILE A 227 -5.57 -18.26 13.72
C ILE A 227 -5.52 -19.65 13.12
N GLU A 228 -6.67 -20.14 12.66
CA GLU A 228 -6.74 -21.38 11.89
C GLU A 228 -5.89 -21.26 10.61
N SER A 229 -5.02 -22.22 10.36
CA SER A 229 -4.05 -22.16 9.25
C SER A 229 -4.70 -22.00 7.86
N SER A 230 -5.90 -22.55 7.68
CA SER A 230 -6.69 -22.42 6.45
C SER A 230 -7.25 -21.00 6.21
N LEU A 231 -7.28 -20.17 7.25
CA LEU A 231 -7.80 -18.79 7.20
C LEU A 231 -6.69 -17.74 7.04
N ILE A 232 -5.42 -18.15 7.02
CA ILE A 232 -4.30 -17.22 6.83
C ILE A 232 -4.32 -16.69 5.39
N ASP A 233 -4.59 -15.41 5.25
CA ASP A 233 -4.58 -14.72 3.96
C ASP A 233 -3.15 -14.30 3.54
N THR A 234 -2.35 -13.83 4.50
CA THR A 234 -0.94 -13.44 4.29
C THR A 234 -0.06 -14.16 5.29
N PRO A 235 0.89 -14.98 4.84
CA PRO A 235 1.85 -15.65 5.71
C PRO A 235 2.83 -14.68 6.39
N LEU A 236 3.26 -15.06 7.57
CA LEU A 236 4.18 -14.32 8.44
C LEU A 236 5.48 -13.84 7.78
N ILE A 237 5.93 -14.51 6.71
CA ILE A 237 7.18 -14.19 6.01
C ILE A 237 7.17 -12.83 5.30
N TYR A 238 5.99 -12.28 5.07
CA TYR A 238 5.79 -10.98 4.41
C TYR A 238 5.55 -9.84 5.40
N VAL A 239 5.58 -10.09 6.71
CA VAL A 239 5.23 -9.09 7.72
C VAL A 239 6.43 -8.84 8.63
N ASP A 240 6.86 -7.57 8.71
CA ASP A 240 8.02 -7.17 9.52
C ASP A 240 7.61 -6.49 10.82
N ARG A 241 6.57 -5.63 10.79
CA ARG A 241 6.11 -4.86 11.93
C ARG A 241 4.60 -4.91 12.08
N ILE A 242 4.13 -5.04 13.31
CA ILE A 242 2.70 -5.13 13.63
C ILE A 242 2.39 -4.15 14.75
N VAL A 243 1.33 -3.36 14.57
CA VAL A 243 0.81 -2.45 15.59
C VAL A 243 -0.68 -2.72 15.78
N GLU A 244 -1.10 -2.93 17.03
CA GLU A 244 -2.51 -3.09 17.37
C GLU A 244 -3.18 -1.73 17.55
N ILE A 245 -4.36 -1.58 16.97
CA ILE A 245 -5.21 -0.41 17.17
C ILE A 245 -5.86 -0.54 18.55
N LYS A 246 -5.47 0.32 19.48
CA LYS A 246 -6.11 0.37 20.80
C LYS A 246 -7.43 1.15 20.66
N GLU A 247 -8.53 0.52 21.03
CA GLU A 247 -9.79 1.24 21.21
C GLU A 247 -9.62 2.24 22.37
N ASN A 248 -9.81 3.53 22.06
CA ASN A 248 -9.89 4.59 23.06
C ASN A 248 -11.30 4.70 23.62
#